data_4e47f2b685caa3c84160c8c7aa436341
#
_entry.id   4e47f2b685caa3c84160c8c7aa436341
#
_cell.length_a   1.000
_cell.length_b   1.000
_cell.length_c   1.000
_cell.angle_alpha   90.00
_cell.angle_beta   90.00
_cell.angle_gamma   90.00
#
_symmetry.space_group_name_H-M   'P 1'
#
loop_
_entity.id
_entity.type
_entity.pdbx_description
1 polymer ?
#
loop_
_entity_poly.entity_id
_entity_poly.type
_entity_poly.pdbx_seq_one_letter_code
_entity_poly.pdbx_strand_id
1 'polypeptide(L)'
;DRSIALGFDAVVTGHYARLHDGVMRRGVDANKDQSYVLGVLTDEQLAHCMFPVGDTIKPEIREEAKDRGFGVASKPDSHDICFIPDGQTQAFLGKKIGLRPGLMKDQDGSTVAEHDGVYGFTIGQRKGLGLPREGLDGKPRYVTDIDAATGTVTIGQRDDLRVGGITADRLKRLDPAVHGRGFECEVQVRAHGGVVPATARLVDDPEGTTPAGRVKKEGESPWRLELDLHEPL
;
A
#
# COMPACT_ATOMS: atom_id res chain seq x y z
N ASP A 1 -19.14 7.77 -2.39
CA ASP A 1 -20.02 8.09 -3.55
C ASP A 1 -21.46 7.62 -3.30
N ARG A 2 -21.70 6.31 -3.04
CA ARG A 2 -23.06 5.77 -2.88
C ARG A 2 -23.86 6.42 -1.73
N SER A 3 -23.22 6.68 -0.59
CA SER A 3 -23.88 7.31 0.57
C SER A 3 -24.33 8.74 0.23
N ILE A 4 -23.47 9.50 -0.44
CA ILE A 4 -23.79 10.86 -0.88
C ILE A 4 -24.94 10.85 -1.92
N ALA A 5 -24.89 9.93 -2.87
CA ALA A 5 -25.99 9.74 -3.83
C ALA A 5 -27.33 9.33 -3.18
N LEU A 6 -27.30 8.77 -1.97
CA LEU A 6 -28.48 8.45 -1.15
C LEU A 6 -28.92 9.63 -0.26
N GLY A 7 -28.27 10.79 -0.33
CA GLY A 7 -28.63 12.00 0.40
C GLY A 7 -28.02 12.12 1.81
N PHE A 8 -26.99 11.33 2.13
CA PHE A 8 -26.25 11.54 3.37
C PHE A 8 -25.20 12.64 3.20
N ASP A 9 -24.99 13.45 4.23
CA ASP A 9 -24.03 14.56 4.19
C ASP A 9 -22.59 14.10 4.35
N ALA A 10 -22.36 13.02 5.11
CA ALA A 10 -21.04 12.52 5.41
C ALA A 10 -21.01 11.00 5.63
N VAL A 11 -19.81 10.44 5.50
CA VAL A 11 -19.48 9.05 5.83
C VAL A 11 -18.55 9.05 7.04
N VAL A 12 -19.01 8.48 8.14
CA VAL A 12 -18.23 8.36 9.38
C VAL A 12 -17.64 6.96 9.46
N THR A 13 -16.34 6.86 9.69
CA THR A 13 -15.65 5.57 9.82
C THR A 13 -14.67 5.54 10.98
N GLY A 14 -14.39 4.34 11.50
CA GLY A 14 -13.42 4.11 12.57
C GLY A 14 -11.96 4.02 12.12
N HIS A 15 -11.60 4.65 11.01
CA HIS A 15 -10.19 4.70 10.61
C HIS A 15 -9.39 5.67 11.49
N TYR A 16 -8.21 5.24 11.89
CA TYR A 16 -7.24 6.05 12.62
C TYR A 16 -6.50 6.98 11.67
N ALA A 17 -7.16 8.04 11.29
CA ALA A 17 -6.62 9.14 10.48
C ALA A 17 -7.28 10.44 10.96
N ARG A 18 -6.68 11.59 10.65
CA ARG A 18 -7.22 12.90 11.02
C ARG A 18 -7.49 13.72 9.77
N LEU A 19 -8.53 14.51 9.83
CA LEU A 19 -8.88 15.45 8.78
C LEU A 19 -9.07 16.83 9.42
N HIS A 20 -8.17 17.76 9.10
CA HIS A 20 -8.22 19.14 9.57
C HIS A 20 -8.08 20.09 8.37
N ASP A 21 -9.03 20.98 8.23
CA ASP A 21 -9.07 21.98 7.14
C ASP A 21 -8.95 21.37 5.72
N GLY A 22 -9.56 20.19 5.52
CA GLY A 22 -9.50 19.46 4.26
C GLY A 22 -8.18 18.71 4.02
N VAL A 23 -7.24 18.76 4.96
CA VAL A 23 -5.94 18.07 4.86
C VAL A 23 -5.96 16.80 5.69
N MET A 24 -5.69 15.66 5.04
CA MET A 24 -5.52 14.39 5.73
C MET A 24 -4.17 14.35 6.44
N ARG A 25 -4.20 13.91 7.71
CA ARG A 25 -3.02 13.75 8.55
C ARG A 25 -3.00 12.37 9.16
N ARG A 26 -1.83 11.92 9.57
CA ARG A 26 -1.68 10.65 10.32
C ARG A 26 -2.48 10.69 11.60
N GLY A 27 -3.01 9.53 12.02
CA GLY A 27 -3.61 9.33 13.34
C GLY A 27 -2.60 9.59 14.46
N VAL A 28 -3.10 9.95 15.64
CA VAL A 28 -2.25 10.15 16.83
C VAL A 28 -1.58 8.84 17.27
N ASP A 29 -2.28 7.72 17.14
CA ASP A 29 -1.69 6.39 17.37
C ASP A 29 -0.88 5.94 16.17
N ALA A 30 0.45 6.17 16.21
CA ALA A 30 1.36 5.81 15.12
C ALA A 30 1.34 4.30 14.77
N ASN A 31 1.02 3.43 15.74
CA ASN A 31 0.94 1.98 15.52
C ASN A 31 -0.37 1.55 14.86
N LYS A 32 -1.35 2.44 14.82
CA LYS A 32 -2.69 2.20 14.27
C LYS A 32 -3.04 3.15 13.12
N ASP A 33 -2.12 4.03 12.74
CA ASP A 33 -2.34 4.96 11.64
C ASP A 33 -2.80 4.24 10.37
N GLN A 34 -3.89 4.72 9.81
CA GLN A 34 -4.53 4.19 8.61
C GLN A 34 -4.62 5.25 7.49
N SER A 35 -3.96 6.39 7.65
CA SER A 35 -3.93 7.43 6.61
C SER A 35 -3.40 6.91 5.26
N TYR A 36 -2.46 5.95 5.30
CA TYR A 36 -1.92 5.31 4.10
C TYR A 36 -3.00 4.69 3.21
N VAL A 37 -3.93 3.92 3.78
CA VAL A 37 -4.99 3.24 3.00
C VAL A 37 -6.06 4.22 2.50
N LEU A 38 -6.19 5.37 3.14
CA LEU A 38 -7.11 6.43 2.76
C LEU A 38 -6.53 7.37 1.68
N GLY A 39 -5.24 7.27 1.37
CA GLY A 39 -4.57 8.08 0.35
C GLY A 39 -5.11 7.90 -1.08
N VAL A 40 -6.01 6.94 -1.30
CA VAL A 40 -6.72 6.72 -2.57
C VAL A 40 -7.95 7.63 -2.74
N LEU A 41 -8.42 8.29 -1.68
CA LEU A 41 -9.58 9.17 -1.73
C LEU A 41 -9.28 10.43 -2.54
N THR A 42 -10.28 10.90 -3.26
CA THR A 42 -10.23 12.22 -3.91
C THR A 42 -10.56 13.33 -2.90
N ASP A 43 -10.21 14.57 -3.22
CA ASP A 43 -10.54 15.72 -2.37
C ASP A 43 -12.06 15.83 -2.14
N GLU A 44 -12.87 15.57 -3.17
CA GLU A 44 -14.33 15.53 -3.08
C GLU A 44 -14.81 14.44 -2.12
N GLN A 45 -14.28 13.22 -2.24
CA GLN A 45 -14.62 12.12 -1.32
C GLN A 45 -14.20 12.44 0.11
N LEU A 46 -13.02 13.03 0.28
CA LEU A 46 -12.48 13.38 1.58
C LEU A 46 -13.30 14.44 2.28
N ALA A 47 -13.82 15.42 1.53
CA ALA A 47 -14.70 16.47 2.06
C ALA A 47 -15.97 15.94 2.74
N HIS A 48 -16.37 14.72 2.39
CA HIS A 48 -17.52 14.01 2.98
C HIS A 48 -17.12 12.93 4.01
N CYS A 49 -15.85 12.88 4.43
CA CYS A 49 -15.38 11.88 5.39
C CYS A 49 -15.22 12.46 6.80
N MET A 50 -15.46 11.61 7.79
CA MET A 50 -15.18 11.91 9.21
C MET A 50 -14.48 10.72 9.85
N PHE A 51 -13.41 10.99 10.60
CA PHE A 51 -12.56 10.00 11.27
C PHE A 51 -12.48 10.27 12.80
N PRO A 52 -13.55 10.03 13.57
CA PRO A 52 -13.66 10.48 14.96
C PRO A 52 -12.67 9.84 15.92
N VAL A 53 -12.03 8.71 15.54
CA VAL A 53 -11.06 8.01 16.39
C VAL A 53 -9.61 8.40 16.07
N GLY A 54 -9.37 9.27 15.09
CA GLY A 54 -8.04 9.63 14.64
C GLY A 54 -7.22 10.44 15.64
N ASP A 55 -7.88 11.17 16.54
CA ASP A 55 -7.26 12.01 17.56
C ASP A 55 -7.05 11.28 18.91
N THR A 56 -7.28 9.96 18.95
CA THR A 56 -7.23 9.18 20.18
C THR A 56 -6.41 7.90 19.96
N ILE A 57 -5.65 7.47 20.95
CA ILE A 57 -4.94 6.19 20.90
C ILE A 57 -5.89 5.02 21.14
N LYS A 58 -5.59 3.88 20.51
CA LYS A 58 -6.48 2.71 20.55
C LYS A 58 -6.80 2.17 21.93
N PRO A 59 -5.88 2.16 22.92
CA PRO A 59 -6.20 1.77 24.29
C PRO A 59 -7.33 2.60 24.90
N GLU A 60 -7.32 3.91 24.73
CA GLU A 60 -8.36 4.83 25.25
C GLU A 60 -9.71 4.56 24.58
N ILE A 61 -9.74 4.35 23.25
CA ILE A 61 -10.96 3.97 22.54
C ILE A 61 -11.54 2.65 23.05
N ARG A 62 -10.69 1.68 23.41
CA ARG A 62 -11.13 0.41 23.99
C ARG A 62 -11.71 0.60 25.39
N GLU A 63 -11.11 1.45 26.20
CA GLU A 63 -11.61 1.76 27.54
C GLU A 63 -12.97 2.45 27.45
N GLU A 64 -13.12 3.47 26.61
CA GLU A 64 -14.40 4.12 26.36
C GLU A 64 -15.46 3.14 25.84
N ALA A 65 -15.11 2.26 24.91
CA ALA A 65 -16.03 1.23 24.42
C ALA A 65 -16.48 0.27 25.52
N LYS A 66 -15.58 -0.08 26.45
CA LYS A 66 -15.89 -0.90 27.62
C LYS A 66 -16.82 -0.18 28.57
N ASP A 67 -16.55 1.09 28.88
CA ASP A 67 -17.37 1.89 29.78
C ASP A 67 -18.79 2.12 29.24
N ARG A 68 -18.91 2.19 27.91
CA ARG A 68 -20.20 2.26 27.20
C ARG A 68 -20.88 0.90 27.04
N GLY A 69 -20.28 -0.21 27.52
CA GLY A 69 -20.83 -1.55 27.42
C GLY A 69 -20.79 -2.18 26.01
N PHE A 70 -19.91 -1.70 25.11
CA PHE A 70 -19.81 -2.28 23.79
C PHE A 70 -19.02 -3.60 23.79
N GLY A 71 -19.64 -4.69 23.35
CA GLY A 71 -19.02 -6.02 23.32
C GLY A 71 -17.79 -6.12 22.43
N VAL A 72 -17.57 -5.13 21.54
CA VAL A 72 -16.38 -5.06 20.67
C VAL A 72 -15.12 -4.57 21.40
N ALA A 73 -15.22 -4.06 22.63
CA ALA A 73 -14.09 -3.54 23.41
C ALA A 73 -12.96 -4.57 23.59
N SER A 74 -13.32 -5.85 23.76
CA SER A 74 -12.39 -6.97 23.96
C SER A 74 -12.01 -7.70 22.68
N LYS A 75 -12.58 -7.30 21.52
CA LYS A 75 -12.28 -7.97 20.25
C LYS A 75 -10.81 -7.80 19.87
N PRO A 76 -10.09 -8.88 19.51
CA PRO A 76 -8.73 -8.79 18.97
C PRO A 76 -8.68 -7.89 17.73
N ASP A 77 -7.51 -7.31 17.49
CA ASP A 77 -7.27 -6.56 16.25
C ASP A 77 -7.39 -7.48 15.04
N SER A 78 -8.00 -6.98 13.99
CA SER A 78 -7.98 -7.69 12.71
C SER A 78 -6.55 -7.60 12.16
N HIS A 79 -5.90 -8.74 12.02
CA HIS A 79 -4.54 -8.82 11.47
C HIS A 79 -4.53 -9.10 9.97
N ASP A 80 -5.70 -9.36 9.38
CA ASP A 80 -5.86 -9.82 8.01
C ASP A 80 -7.03 -9.11 7.31
N ILE A 81 -7.17 -9.40 6.02
CA ILE A 81 -8.27 -8.89 5.20
C ILE A 81 -9.59 -9.42 5.79
N CYS A 82 -10.44 -8.55 6.28
CA CYS A 82 -11.63 -8.86 7.08
C CYS A 82 -12.65 -9.79 6.40
N PHE A 83 -12.59 -9.97 5.07
CA PHE A 83 -13.46 -10.85 4.30
C PHE A 83 -12.77 -12.16 3.84
N ILE A 84 -11.52 -12.39 4.26
CA ILE A 84 -10.80 -13.66 4.03
C ILE A 84 -10.65 -14.37 5.36
N PRO A 85 -11.47 -15.41 5.64
CA PRO A 85 -11.32 -16.21 6.83
C PRO A 85 -9.93 -16.89 6.85
N ASP A 86 -9.35 -16.99 8.03
CA ASP A 86 -8.16 -17.79 8.30
C ASP A 86 -6.86 -17.37 7.60
N GLY A 87 -6.74 -16.11 7.12
CA GLY A 87 -5.51 -15.59 6.52
C GLY A 87 -5.08 -16.28 5.22
N GLN A 88 -5.95 -17.08 4.60
CA GLN A 88 -5.64 -17.86 3.39
C GLN A 88 -5.85 -17.04 2.11
N THR A 89 -5.22 -15.88 2.03
CA THR A 89 -5.35 -14.95 0.88
C THR A 89 -5.01 -15.62 -0.46
N GLN A 90 -3.96 -16.46 -0.50
CA GLN A 90 -3.58 -17.18 -1.73
C GLN A 90 -4.67 -18.16 -2.18
N ALA A 91 -5.19 -18.97 -1.26
CA ALA A 91 -6.26 -19.91 -1.58
C ALA A 91 -7.56 -19.21 -2.02
N PHE A 92 -7.89 -18.08 -1.37
CA PHE A 92 -9.03 -17.26 -1.77
C PHE A 92 -8.86 -16.69 -3.19
N LEU A 93 -7.70 -16.11 -3.49
CA LEU A 93 -7.40 -15.58 -4.82
C LEU A 93 -7.38 -16.68 -5.88
N GLY A 94 -6.75 -17.82 -5.60
CA GLY A 94 -6.73 -18.97 -6.51
C GLY A 94 -8.14 -19.46 -6.87
N LYS A 95 -9.08 -19.45 -5.93
CA LYS A 95 -10.49 -19.78 -6.21
C LYS A 95 -11.21 -18.74 -7.05
N LYS A 96 -10.86 -17.45 -6.91
CA LYS A 96 -11.56 -16.35 -7.59
C LYS A 96 -11.03 -16.08 -8.99
N ILE A 97 -9.72 -16.11 -9.19
CA ILE A 97 -9.06 -15.75 -10.46
C ILE A 97 -8.40 -16.93 -11.17
N GLY A 98 -8.46 -18.13 -10.58
CA GLY A 98 -7.83 -19.34 -11.08
C GLY A 98 -6.33 -19.41 -10.76
N LEU A 99 -5.79 -20.63 -10.85
CA LEU A 99 -4.36 -20.84 -10.76
C LEU A 99 -3.72 -20.41 -12.08
N ARG A 100 -2.60 -19.71 -11.99
CA ARG A 100 -1.75 -19.33 -13.13
C ARG A 100 -0.31 -19.69 -12.81
N PRO A 101 0.06 -20.97 -12.97
CA PRO A 101 1.40 -21.44 -12.68
C PRO A 101 2.47 -20.63 -13.40
N GLY A 102 3.57 -20.40 -12.73
CA GLY A 102 4.69 -19.66 -13.26
C GLY A 102 6.01 -20.10 -12.64
N LEU A 103 7.08 -19.42 -13.02
CA LEU A 103 8.42 -19.76 -12.63
C LEU A 103 9.00 -18.73 -11.65
N MET A 104 9.69 -19.24 -10.63
CA MET A 104 10.54 -18.42 -9.79
C MET A 104 11.97 -18.54 -10.28
N LYS A 105 12.60 -17.39 -10.56
CA LYS A 105 13.95 -17.29 -11.11
C LYS A 105 14.88 -16.54 -10.17
N ASP A 106 16.15 -16.92 -10.16
CA ASP A 106 17.22 -16.12 -9.54
C ASP A 106 17.63 -14.96 -10.47
N GLN A 107 18.50 -14.07 -10.03
CA GLN A 107 18.96 -12.88 -10.74
C GLN A 107 19.69 -13.22 -12.06
N ASP A 108 20.30 -14.40 -12.16
CA ASP A 108 20.97 -14.90 -13.36
C ASP A 108 19.97 -15.51 -14.40
N GLY A 109 18.67 -15.56 -14.07
CA GLY A 109 17.62 -16.13 -14.90
C GLY A 109 17.41 -17.64 -14.70
N SER A 110 18.16 -18.29 -13.83
CA SER A 110 18.01 -19.71 -13.51
C SER A 110 16.70 -19.97 -12.80
N THR A 111 15.97 -21.01 -13.20
CA THR A 111 14.73 -21.40 -12.52
C THR A 111 15.06 -22.12 -11.22
N VAL A 112 14.50 -21.62 -10.11
CA VAL A 112 14.75 -22.15 -8.75
C VAL A 112 13.52 -22.85 -8.15
N ALA A 113 12.32 -22.48 -8.59
CA ALA A 113 11.06 -23.10 -8.16
C ALA A 113 9.92 -22.81 -9.14
N GLU A 114 8.79 -23.49 -8.94
CA GLU A 114 7.50 -23.19 -9.58
C GLU A 114 6.54 -22.63 -8.54
N HIS A 115 5.50 -21.92 -8.98
CA HIS A 115 4.45 -21.38 -8.11
C HIS A 115 3.08 -21.38 -8.80
N ASP A 116 2.01 -21.31 -8.02
CA ASP A 116 0.62 -21.38 -8.50
C ASP A 116 0.06 -20.05 -9.02
N GLY A 117 0.82 -18.96 -8.88
CA GLY A 117 0.41 -17.64 -9.38
C GLY A 117 1.20 -16.50 -8.73
N VAL A 118 1.52 -15.47 -9.52
CA VAL A 118 2.27 -14.28 -9.08
C VAL A 118 1.53 -13.49 -7.98
N TYR A 119 0.20 -13.60 -7.92
CA TYR A 119 -0.64 -12.93 -6.90
C TYR A 119 -0.34 -13.42 -5.47
N GLY A 120 0.37 -14.52 -5.33
CA GLY A 120 0.83 -15.05 -4.04
C GLY A 120 2.09 -14.38 -3.50
N PHE A 121 2.68 -13.44 -4.26
CA PHE A 121 3.95 -12.82 -3.94
C PHE A 121 3.85 -11.31 -3.84
N THR A 122 4.80 -10.73 -3.11
CA THR A 122 4.93 -9.28 -2.95
C THR A 122 6.42 -8.93 -2.98
N ILE A 123 6.80 -7.86 -3.67
CA ILE A 123 8.19 -7.39 -3.69
C ILE A 123 8.67 -7.15 -2.26
N GLY A 124 9.86 -7.67 -1.94
CA GLY A 124 10.44 -7.67 -0.60
C GLY A 124 9.96 -8.81 0.31
N GLN A 125 9.10 -9.71 -0.18
CA GLN A 125 8.69 -10.89 0.58
C GLN A 125 9.89 -11.83 0.78
N ARG A 126 10.08 -12.28 2.03
CA ARG A 126 11.14 -13.21 2.43
C ARG A 126 10.61 -14.60 2.80
N LYS A 127 9.44 -14.65 3.46
CA LYS A 127 8.87 -15.90 3.99
C LYS A 127 7.86 -16.48 3.01
N GLY A 128 7.69 -17.81 3.04
CA GLY A 128 6.65 -18.47 2.23
C GLY A 128 6.97 -18.52 0.73
N LEU A 129 8.25 -18.47 0.35
CA LEU A 129 8.67 -18.55 -1.05
C LEU A 129 8.67 -19.98 -1.61
N GLY A 130 8.51 -21.00 -0.76
CA GLY A 130 8.53 -22.41 -1.21
C GLY A 130 9.88 -22.88 -1.75
N LEU A 131 10.96 -22.15 -1.44
CA LEU A 131 12.29 -22.46 -1.96
C LEU A 131 12.86 -23.74 -1.32
N PRO A 132 13.52 -24.59 -2.10
CA PRO A 132 14.26 -25.72 -1.58
C PRO A 132 15.40 -25.21 -0.68
N ARG A 133 15.65 -25.90 0.42
CA ARG A 133 16.77 -25.57 1.31
C ARG A 133 18.13 -25.94 0.69
N GLU A 134 18.13 -26.90 -0.20
CA GLU A 134 19.31 -27.40 -0.92
C GLU A 134 19.45 -26.63 -2.24
N GLY A 135 20.67 -26.17 -2.55
CA GLY A 135 20.97 -25.47 -3.80
C GLY A 135 21.03 -23.95 -3.73
N LEU A 136 20.63 -23.35 -2.62
CA LEU A 136 20.87 -21.94 -2.34
C LEU A 136 22.06 -21.82 -1.36
N ASP A 137 22.84 -20.76 -1.50
CA ASP A 137 24.06 -20.47 -0.70
C ASP A 137 23.80 -20.24 0.82
N GLY A 138 22.62 -20.63 1.31
CA GLY A 138 22.18 -20.45 2.70
C GLY A 138 21.79 -19.02 3.06
N LYS A 139 21.89 -18.07 2.13
CA LYS A 139 21.50 -16.69 2.36
C LYS A 139 20.01 -16.48 2.17
N PRO A 140 19.40 -15.55 2.92
CA PRO A 140 17.99 -15.18 2.71
C PRO A 140 17.75 -14.68 1.29
N ARG A 141 16.62 -15.11 0.70
CA ARG A 141 16.12 -14.60 -0.58
C ARG A 141 14.88 -13.77 -0.36
N TYR A 142 14.73 -12.80 -1.25
CA TYR A 142 13.62 -11.85 -1.28
C TYR A 142 13.06 -11.77 -2.68
N VAL A 143 11.76 -11.57 -2.82
CA VAL A 143 11.17 -11.25 -4.12
C VAL A 143 11.64 -9.86 -4.53
N THR A 144 12.33 -9.78 -5.65
CA THR A 144 12.90 -8.52 -6.19
C THR A 144 12.10 -7.97 -7.35
N ASP A 145 11.42 -8.83 -8.12
CA ASP A 145 10.57 -8.42 -9.21
C ASP A 145 9.41 -9.42 -9.44
N ILE A 146 8.31 -8.93 -10.03
CA ILE A 146 7.14 -9.72 -10.38
C ILE A 146 6.64 -9.28 -11.75
N ASP A 147 6.82 -10.13 -12.73
CA ASP A 147 6.24 -9.95 -14.07
C ASP A 147 4.93 -10.73 -14.19
N ALA A 148 3.82 -10.04 -14.09
CA ALA A 148 2.49 -10.64 -14.20
C ALA A 148 2.14 -11.09 -15.63
N ALA A 149 2.82 -10.57 -16.67
CA ALA A 149 2.55 -10.93 -18.05
C ALA A 149 3.15 -12.30 -18.39
N THR A 150 4.37 -12.55 -17.95
CA THR A 150 5.06 -13.84 -18.14
C THR A 150 4.81 -14.84 -17.02
N GLY A 151 4.24 -14.40 -15.90
CA GLY A 151 4.07 -15.23 -14.71
C GLY A 151 5.40 -15.50 -14.00
N THR A 152 6.39 -14.61 -14.13
CA THR A 152 7.71 -14.79 -13.53
C THR A 152 7.84 -14.02 -12.22
N VAL A 153 8.36 -14.66 -11.19
CA VAL A 153 8.77 -14.05 -9.93
C VAL A 153 10.29 -14.11 -9.85
N THR A 154 10.96 -12.97 -9.75
CA THR A 154 12.41 -12.92 -9.59
C THR A 154 12.76 -12.80 -8.12
N ILE A 155 13.75 -13.58 -7.66
CA ILE A 155 14.28 -13.51 -6.30
C ILE A 155 15.74 -13.09 -6.32
N GLY A 156 16.15 -12.43 -5.23
CA GLY A 156 17.53 -11.96 -5.07
C GLY A 156 17.90 -11.77 -3.62
N GLN A 157 19.00 -11.10 -3.37
CA GLN A 157 19.46 -10.72 -2.04
C GLN A 157 18.76 -9.42 -1.59
N ARG A 158 18.93 -9.05 -0.32
CA ARG A 158 18.33 -7.82 0.23
C ARG A 158 18.81 -6.56 -0.50
N ASP A 159 20.07 -6.56 -0.92
CA ASP A 159 20.67 -5.40 -1.58
C ASP A 159 20.09 -5.17 -2.98
N ASP A 160 19.57 -6.20 -3.64
CA ASP A 160 18.88 -6.10 -4.93
C ASP A 160 17.51 -5.40 -4.83
N LEU A 161 17.02 -5.18 -3.61
CA LEU A 161 15.79 -4.42 -3.35
C LEU A 161 16.01 -2.92 -3.21
N ARG A 162 17.28 -2.47 -3.15
CA ARG A 162 17.60 -1.07 -2.95
C ARG A 162 17.19 -0.25 -4.16
N VAL A 163 16.34 0.73 -3.93
CA VAL A 163 15.94 1.72 -4.93
C VAL A 163 16.31 3.12 -4.42
N GLY A 164 16.92 3.92 -5.28
CA GLY A 164 17.28 5.33 -4.99
C GLY A 164 16.19 6.31 -5.43
N GLY A 165 15.22 5.88 -6.24
CA GLY A 165 14.16 6.72 -6.72
C GLY A 165 12.86 5.97 -6.96
N ILE A 166 11.75 6.68 -6.90
CA ILE A 166 10.39 6.17 -7.13
C ILE A 166 9.66 7.09 -8.08
N THR A 167 8.91 6.51 -8.99
CA THR A 167 7.97 7.24 -9.83
C THR A 167 6.55 6.83 -9.48
N ALA A 168 5.68 7.81 -9.22
CA ALA A 168 4.27 7.58 -8.90
C ALA A 168 3.35 8.29 -9.88
N ASP A 169 2.28 7.59 -10.27
CA ASP A 169 1.17 8.10 -11.09
C ASP A 169 -0.14 8.15 -10.28
N ARG A 170 -1.22 8.56 -10.90
CA ARG A 170 -2.58 8.66 -10.30
C ARG A 170 -2.59 9.44 -8.98
N LEU A 171 -1.88 10.54 -8.97
CA LEU A 171 -1.71 11.36 -7.80
C LEU A 171 -3.05 11.86 -7.28
N LYS A 172 -3.24 11.77 -5.97
CA LYS A 172 -4.32 12.39 -5.22
C LYS A 172 -3.72 13.51 -4.40
N ARG A 173 -4.06 14.74 -4.72
CA ARG A 173 -3.54 15.92 -4.06
C ARG A 173 -4.42 16.25 -2.87
N LEU A 174 -3.97 15.86 -1.70
CA LEU A 174 -4.71 16.04 -0.45
C LEU A 174 -4.25 17.26 0.36
N ASP A 175 -3.09 17.83 0.02
CA ASP A 175 -2.59 19.07 0.62
C ASP A 175 -2.47 20.16 -0.44
N PRO A 176 -3.33 21.20 -0.39
CA PRO A 176 -3.26 22.32 -1.34
C PRO A 176 -1.96 23.15 -1.23
N ALA A 177 -1.24 23.05 -0.11
CA ALA A 177 0.04 23.74 0.08
C ALA A 177 1.19 23.13 -0.71
N VAL A 178 1.04 21.89 -1.19
CA VAL A 178 2.04 21.22 -2.01
C VAL A 178 1.95 21.73 -3.45
N HIS A 179 2.37 22.97 -3.65
CA HIS A 179 2.54 23.58 -4.97
C HIS A 179 4.01 23.87 -5.21
N GLY A 180 4.53 23.44 -6.32
CA GLY A 180 5.87 23.85 -6.70
C GLY A 180 6.63 22.79 -7.50
N ARG A 181 7.82 23.16 -7.92
CA ARG A 181 8.69 22.36 -8.77
C ARG A 181 9.46 21.29 -8.03
N GLY A 182 9.53 21.37 -6.72
CA GLY A 182 10.19 20.40 -5.84
C GLY A 182 9.93 20.75 -4.39
N PHE A 183 9.86 19.73 -3.55
CA PHE A 183 9.65 19.85 -2.11
C PHE A 183 10.24 18.67 -1.37
N GLU A 184 10.67 18.92 -0.14
CA GLU A 184 11.11 17.87 0.77
C GLU A 184 9.91 17.15 1.38
N CYS A 185 9.98 15.83 1.47
CA CYS A 185 8.91 15.00 2.03
C CYS A 185 9.46 13.74 2.67
N GLU A 186 8.57 13.03 3.35
CA GLU A 186 8.78 11.66 3.80
C GLU A 186 7.91 10.72 2.98
N VAL A 187 8.50 9.65 2.48
CA VAL A 187 7.82 8.66 1.63
C VAL A 187 7.57 7.38 2.40
N GLN A 188 6.33 6.92 2.38
CA GLN A 188 5.94 5.62 2.89
C GLN A 188 5.39 4.77 1.74
N VAL A 189 6.07 3.68 1.42
CA VAL A 189 5.71 2.80 0.29
C VAL A 189 4.85 1.59 0.67
N ARG A 190 4.65 1.36 1.96
CA ARG A 190 3.86 0.22 2.50
C ARG A 190 3.08 0.64 3.72
N ALA A 191 1.91 0.04 3.93
CA ALA A 191 1.04 0.33 5.08
C ALA A 191 1.75 0.19 6.44
N HIS A 192 2.66 -0.75 6.58
CA HIS A 192 3.44 -1.00 7.80
C HIS A 192 4.95 -0.80 7.57
N GLY A 193 5.33 0.04 6.61
CA GLY A 193 6.71 0.42 6.35
C GLY A 193 7.15 1.64 7.15
N GLY A 194 8.45 1.79 7.31
CA GLY A 194 9.04 3.05 7.74
C GLY A 194 8.83 4.15 6.70
N VAL A 195 9.16 5.37 7.09
CA VAL A 195 9.22 6.52 6.19
C VAL A 195 10.69 6.79 5.84
N VAL A 196 10.92 7.27 4.62
CA VAL A 196 12.26 7.62 4.12
C VAL A 196 12.21 9.06 3.63
N PRO A 197 13.17 9.91 4.03
CA PRO A 197 13.27 11.26 3.50
C PRO A 197 13.53 11.25 1.99
N ALA A 198 12.90 12.17 1.28
CA ALA A 198 13.02 12.29 -0.16
C ALA A 198 12.80 13.71 -0.64
N THR A 199 13.37 14.04 -1.78
CA THR A 199 13.02 15.22 -2.56
C THR A 199 12.01 14.80 -3.64
N ALA A 200 10.85 15.42 -3.64
CA ALA A 200 9.77 15.15 -4.59
C ALA A 200 9.69 16.23 -5.66
N ARG A 201 9.38 15.84 -6.89
CA ARG A 201 9.10 16.75 -8.01
C ARG A 201 7.86 16.31 -8.75
N LEU A 202 6.99 17.27 -9.01
CA LEU A 202 5.88 17.08 -9.94
C LEU A 202 6.36 17.40 -11.34
N VAL A 203 6.26 16.46 -12.25
CA VAL A 203 6.62 16.60 -13.64
C VAL A 203 5.40 16.41 -14.54
N ASP A 204 5.36 17.15 -15.63
CA ASP A 204 4.33 16.94 -16.64
C ASP A 204 4.51 15.55 -17.27
N ASP A 205 3.41 14.87 -17.46
CA ASP A 205 3.38 13.56 -18.12
C ASP A 205 2.42 13.62 -19.34
N PRO A 206 2.84 14.31 -20.42
CA PRO A 206 2.00 14.59 -21.57
C PRO A 206 1.65 13.34 -22.39
N GLU A 207 2.48 12.30 -22.31
CA GLU A 207 2.25 11.07 -23.10
C GLU A 207 1.21 10.15 -22.48
N GLY A 208 0.79 10.43 -21.24
CA GLY A 208 -0.28 9.69 -20.59
C GLY A 208 -0.01 8.20 -20.36
N THR A 209 1.25 7.76 -20.48
CA THR A 209 1.67 6.40 -20.19
C THR A 209 2.26 6.33 -18.78
N THR A 210 1.76 5.40 -17.99
CA THR A 210 2.34 5.14 -16.68
C THR A 210 3.68 4.40 -16.82
N PRO A 211 4.54 4.40 -15.80
CA PRO A 211 5.77 3.60 -15.80
C PRO A 211 5.53 2.11 -16.10
N ALA A 212 4.34 1.61 -15.81
CA ALA A 212 3.90 0.25 -16.13
C ALA A 212 3.32 0.11 -17.57
N GLY A 213 3.45 1.13 -18.43
CA GLY A 213 2.94 1.09 -19.81
C GLY A 213 1.42 1.17 -19.95
N ARG A 214 0.69 1.52 -18.88
CA ARG A 214 -0.76 1.69 -18.92
C ARG A 214 -1.13 3.09 -19.43
N VAL A 215 -2.11 3.16 -20.31
CA VAL A 215 -2.69 4.44 -20.75
C VAL A 215 -3.53 5.04 -19.60
N LYS A 216 -3.34 6.32 -19.32
CA LYS A 216 -4.14 7.07 -18.34
C LYS A 216 -5.60 7.11 -18.76
N LYS A 217 -6.48 7.06 -17.77
CA LYS A 217 -7.92 7.26 -17.97
C LYS A 217 -8.26 8.74 -17.92
N GLU A 218 -9.34 9.11 -18.59
CA GLU A 218 -9.92 10.45 -18.47
C GLU A 218 -10.16 10.81 -17.00
N GLY A 219 -9.72 12.01 -16.58
CA GLY A 219 -9.81 12.49 -15.21
C GLY A 219 -8.66 12.05 -14.28
N GLU A 220 -7.69 11.26 -14.74
CA GLU A 220 -6.46 11.02 -13.99
C GLU A 220 -5.50 12.21 -14.07
N SER A 221 -4.70 12.41 -13.02
CA SER A 221 -3.72 13.52 -12.94
C SER A 221 -2.84 13.57 -14.20
N PRO A 222 -2.67 14.75 -14.81
CA PRO A 222 -1.76 14.94 -15.94
C PRO A 222 -0.29 14.92 -15.48
N TRP A 223 -0.05 14.80 -14.19
CA TRP A 223 1.28 14.86 -13.60
C TRP A 223 1.74 13.50 -13.08
N ARG A 224 3.05 13.35 -13.04
CA ARG A 224 3.78 12.26 -12.43
C ARG A 224 4.61 12.83 -11.27
N LEU A 225 4.73 12.08 -10.19
CA LEU A 225 5.61 12.41 -9.09
C LEU A 225 6.91 11.62 -9.24
N GLU A 226 8.02 12.30 -9.26
CA GLU A 226 9.36 11.73 -9.16
C GLU A 226 9.90 11.99 -7.76
N LEU A 227 10.44 10.95 -7.15
CA LEU A 227 10.98 10.95 -5.80
C LEU A 227 12.43 10.49 -5.84
N ASP A 228 13.33 11.36 -5.40
CA ASP A 228 14.74 11.04 -5.15
C ASP A 228 14.87 10.74 -3.65
N LEU A 229 15.13 9.49 -3.31
CA LEU A 229 15.26 9.06 -1.92
C LEU A 229 16.63 9.45 -1.38
N HIS A 230 16.68 10.03 -0.17
CA HIS A 230 17.94 10.40 0.47
C HIS A 230 18.68 9.19 1.03
N GLU A 231 17.95 8.11 1.29
CA GLU A 231 18.47 6.80 1.67
C GLU A 231 17.75 5.72 0.85
N PRO A 232 18.43 4.68 0.39
CA PRO A 232 17.80 3.59 -0.34
C PRO A 232 16.77 2.87 0.54
N LEU A 233 15.63 2.51 -0.06
CA LEU A 233 14.62 1.66 0.57
C LEU A 233 15.10 0.23 0.77
#